data_42d69f5f890d1969e462667423139272
#
_entry.id   42d69f5f890d1969e462667423139272
#
_cell.length_a   1.000
_cell.length_b   1.000
_cell.length_c   1.000
_cell.angle_alpha   90.00
_cell.angle_beta   90.00
_cell.angle_gamma   90.00
#
_symmetry.space_group_name_H-M   'P 1'
#
loop_
_entity.id
_entity.type
_entity.pdbx_description
1 polymer ?
#
loop_
_entity_poly.entity_id
_entity_poly.type
_entity_poly.pdbx_seq_one_letter_code
_entity_poly.pdbx_strand_id
1 'polypeptide(L)'
;VVWKSKDFVNWSFDGSHIVGFDWHKGHEYVNAKGEKKTGYFRYWAPGRVVEKNGEYYLYTTFVKPDENARTYVLKSDRPEGPFLFAGRNSMSSHSLDGFDQSCIAPDIDGEPFVDDDGTAYLFWRRRMAARMTDDWQHLTGDTVVMSTARQGYSEGPVMFKRKGIYYYIYTLRGNQNYVNAYMMSRQSPLSGFEKPEGNDIFLFSSIADNVWGPGHGNVFYNEETDDYIFVYLEYGDGGTTRQVYANRMEFNGDGTIKTLVPDEKGVGYLAVSQEQRENKALKASFSASSVRSPRTSKVEIETQPNCPLADKTSLVKVERTHIYHPGNAGDRSNGTRWMAETNDDHPWLMVDLGLSLIHISEPTRPISISY
;
A
#
# COMPACT_ATOMS: atom_id res chain seq x y z
N VAL A 1 -6.67 8.43 -5.13
CA VAL A 1 -6.13 8.74 -6.47
C VAL A 1 -5.56 7.47 -7.08
N VAL A 2 -5.49 7.42 -8.41
CA VAL A 2 -5.04 6.26 -9.16
C VAL A 2 -3.80 6.62 -9.98
N TRP A 3 -2.81 5.74 -9.90
CA TRP A 3 -1.64 5.75 -10.77
C TRP A 3 -1.67 4.49 -11.62
N LYS A 4 -1.36 4.60 -12.89
CA LYS A 4 -1.36 3.49 -13.86
C LYS A 4 0.03 3.30 -14.44
N SER A 5 0.44 2.03 -14.59
CA SER A 5 1.68 1.65 -15.26
C SER A 5 1.46 0.37 -16.07
N LYS A 6 2.18 0.25 -17.18
CA LYS A 6 2.26 -0.98 -17.96
C LYS A 6 3.55 -1.77 -17.68
N ASP A 7 4.49 -1.16 -16.99
CA ASP A 7 5.84 -1.70 -16.85
C ASP A 7 6.45 -1.51 -15.45
N PHE A 8 5.68 -0.96 -14.51
CA PHE A 8 6.07 -0.66 -13.12
C PHE A 8 7.18 0.41 -12.97
N VAL A 9 7.60 1.02 -14.07
CA VAL A 9 8.61 2.09 -14.11
C VAL A 9 8.01 3.41 -14.59
N ASN A 10 7.24 3.34 -15.67
CA ASN A 10 6.58 4.50 -16.23
C ASN A 10 5.15 4.59 -15.69
N TRP A 11 4.92 5.52 -14.80
CA TRP A 11 3.63 5.73 -14.14
C TRP A 11 2.95 6.97 -14.69
N SER A 12 1.66 6.87 -14.92
CA SER A 12 0.79 7.99 -15.25
C SER A 12 -0.22 8.23 -14.14
N PHE A 13 -0.36 9.48 -13.75
CA PHE A 13 -1.40 9.91 -12.81
C PHE A 13 -2.73 10.05 -13.56
N ASP A 14 -3.74 9.31 -13.15
CA ASP A 14 -5.06 9.37 -13.78
C ASP A 14 -5.88 10.60 -13.31
N GLY A 15 -5.57 11.14 -12.13
CA GLY A 15 -6.32 12.23 -11.54
C GLY A 15 -7.71 11.84 -11.03
N SER A 16 -8.15 10.62 -11.27
CA SER A 16 -9.45 10.14 -10.84
C SER A 16 -9.47 9.81 -9.35
N HIS A 17 -10.63 9.97 -8.75
CA HIS A 17 -10.88 9.51 -7.39
C HIS A 17 -11.35 8.06 -7.42
N ILE A 18 -10.63 7.20 -6.70
CA ILE A 18 -11.00 5.79 -6.61
C ILE A 18 -12.39 5.61 -5.98
N VAL A 19 -12.78 6.50 -5.08
CA VAL A 19 -14.10 6.55 -4.47
C VAL A 19 -14.65 7.96 -4.58
N GLY A 20 -15.82 8.11 -5.22
CA GLY A 20 -16.50 9.40 -5.36
C GLY A 20 -17.27 9.75 -4.08
N PHE A 21 -16.69 10.60 -3.24
CA PHE A 21 -17.29 11.02 -1.97
C PHE A 21 -16.80 12.41 -1.56
N ASP A 22 -17.66 13.20 -0.91
CA ASP A 22 -17.25 14.50 -0.36
C ASP A 22 -16.61 14.33 1.02
N TRP A 23 -15.28 14.21 1.02
CA TRP A 23 -14.45 14.02 2.21
C TRP A 23 -14.39 15.26 3.12
N HIS A 24 -14.73 16.43 2.61
CA HIS A 24 -14.64 17.70 3.32
C HIS A 24 -15.95 18.07 4.04
N LYS A 25 -17.03 17.35 3.77
CA LYS A 25 -18.30 17.57 4.44
C LYS A 25 -18.25 17.12 5.89
N GLY A 26 -18.40 18.04 6.82
CA GLY A 26 -18.54 17.75 8.25
C GLY A 26 -19.91 17.12 8.57
N HIS A 27 -19.90 16.18 9.51
CA HIS A 27 -21.08 15.50 10.01
C HIS A 27 -21.13 15.62 11.53
N GLU A 28 -22.28 16.07 12.07
CA GLU A 28 -22.48 16.13 13.51
C GLU A 28 -22.73 14.72 14.08
N TYR A 29 -22.14 14.45 15.22
CA TYR A 29 -22.40 13.25 16.00
C TYR A 29 -22.32 13.54 17.49
N VAL A 30 -22.83 12.64 18.31
CA VAL A 30 -22.72 12.70 19.78
C VAL A 30 -21.74 11.63 20.23
N ASN A 31 -20.67 12.05 20.92
CA ASN A 31 -19.66 11.13 21.41
C ASN A 31 -20.15 10.36 22.65
N ALA A 32 -19.36 9.40 23.16
CA ALA A 32 -19.68 8.59 24.32
C ALA A 32 -19.89 9.39 25.64
N LYS A 33 -19.46 10.65 25.67
CA LYS A 33 -19.66 11.57 26.80
C LYS A 33 -20.93 12.43 26.67
N GLY A 34 -21.71 12.25 25.60
CA GLY A 34 -22.91 13.05 25.33
C GLY A 34 -22.61 14.44 24.67
N GLU A 35 -21.37 14.69 24.26
CA GLU A 35 -20.97 15.96 23.66
C GLU A 35 -21.22 15.94 22.14
N LYS A 36 -21.77 17.04 21.60
CA LYS A 36 -21.85 17.23 20.15
C LYS A 36 -20.48 17.53 19.57
N LYS A 37 -20.10 16.83 18.52
CA LYS A 37 -18.84 16.97 17.77
C LYS A 37 -19.13 17.00 16.28
N THR A 38 -18.21 17.55 15.52
CA THR A 38 -18.17 17.43 14.06
C THR A 38 -17.01 16.53 13.68
N GLY A 39 -17.29 15.49 12.93
CA GLY A 39 -16.29 14.59 12.40
C GLY A 39 -16.41 14.48 10.87
N TYR A 40 -15.46 13.76 10.27
CA TYR A 40 -15.37 13.58 8.83
C TYR A 40 -15.23 12.11 8.51
N PHE A 41 -15.76 11.71 7.37
CA PHE A 41 -15.42 10.40 6.84
C PHE A 41 -13.96 10.37 6.41
N ARG A 42 -13.29 9.25 6.65
CA ARG A 42 -11.94 8.99 6.20
C ARG A 42 -11.89 7.64 5.50
N TYR A 43 -10.94 7.50 4.61
CA TYR A 43 -10.74 6.33 3.78
C TYR A 43 -9.34 5.80 4.05
N TRP A 44 -9.25 4.50 4.44
CA TRP A 44 -7.99 3.85 4.77
C TRP A 44 -7.86 2.51 4.06
N ALA A 45 -6.62 2.05 3.93
CA ALA A 45 -6.24 0.68 3.64
C ALA A 45 -7.15 -0.02 2.61
N PRO A 46 -7.15 0.41 1.34
CA PRO A 46 -7.80 -0.34 0.28
C PRO A 46 -7.09 -1.69 0.12
N GLY A 47 -7.86 -2.79 0.09
CA GLY A 47 -7.40 -4.08 -0.35
C GLY A 47 -7.16 -4.09 -1.87
N ARG A 48 -6.69 -5.20 -2.42
CA ARG A 48 -6.58 -5.34 -3.86
C ARG A 48 -7.95 -5.26 -4.54
N VAL A 49 -7.97 -4.81 -5.79
CA VAL A 49 -9.14 -4.91 -6.64
C VAL A 49 -9.21 -6.33 -7.20
N VAL A 50 -10.37 -6.95 -7.09
CA VAL A 50 -10.65 -8.27 -7.68
C VAL A 50 -11.78 -8.17 -8.70
N GLU A 51 -11.76 -9.01 -9.73
CA GLU A 51 -12.73 -8.98 -10.83
C GLU A 51 -13.61 -10.24 -10.82
N LYS A 52 -14.89 -10.05 -11.10
CA LYS A 52 -15.84 -11.13 -11.34
C LYS A 52 -16.84 -10.73 -12.43
N ASN A 53 -16.83 -11.45 -13.54
CA ASN A 53 -17.79 -11.29 -14.64
C ASN A 53 -17.85 -9.83 -15.20
N GLY A 54 -16.72 -9.16 -15.26
CA GLY A 54 -16.63 -7.77 -15.74
C GLY A 54 -16.99 -6.71 -14.69
N GLU A 55 -17.30 -7.11 -13.48
CA GLU A 55 -17.42 -6.19 -12.34
C GLU A 55 -16.15 -6.25 -11.48
N TYR A 56 -15.71 -5.09 -11.00
CA TYR A 56 -14.55 -4.94 -10.12
C TYR A 56 -15.02 -4.63 -8.71
N TYR A 57 -14.42 -5.30 -7.73
CA TYR A 57 -14.74 -5.18 -6.32
C TYR A 57 -13.54 -4.62 -5.56
N LEU A 58 -13.78 -3.64 -4.72
CA LEU A 58 -12.81 -3.05 -3.81
C LEU A 58 -13.31 -3.18 -2.38
N TYR A 59 -12.50 -3.79 -1.53
CA TYR A 59 -12.76 -3.87 -0.09
C TYR A 59 -11.86 -2.86 0.60
N THR A 60 -12.44 -1.97 1.38
CA THR A 60 -11.68 -0.87 1.94
C THR A 60 -12.26 -0.38 3.26
N THR A 61 -11.42 0.23 4.06
CA THR A 61 -11.82 0.78 5.34
C THR A 61 -12.42 2.17 5.18
N PHE A 62 -13.60 2.37 5.73
CA PHE A 62 -14.12 3.69 6.01
C PHE A 62 -14.15 3.93 7.51
N VAL A 63 -13.69 5.10 7.92
CA VAL A 63 -13.83 5.61 9.27
C VAL A 63 -14.97 6.62 9.27
N LYS A 64 -15.99 6.33 10.04
CA LYS A 64 -17.16 7.22 10.19
C LYS A 64 -16.79 8.45 11.02
N PRO A 65 -17.60 9.52 10.97
CA PRO A 65 -17.39 10.73 11.77
C PRO A 65 -17.21 10.48 13.27
N ASP A 66 -17.83 9.43 13.79
CA ASP A 66 -17.75 8.99 15.19
C ASP A 66 -16.53 8.09 15.50
N GLU A 67 -15.53 8.06 14.62
CA GLU A 67 -14.31 7.24 14.71
C GLU A 67 -14.55 5.72 14.57
N ASN A 68 -15.74 5.28 14.22
CA ASN A 68 -16.02 3.86 13.98
C ASN A 68 -15.48 3.44 12.60
N ALA A 69 -14.50 2.57 12.60
CA ALA A 69 -13.83 2.10 11.40
C ALA A 69 -14.24 0.65 11.07
N ARG A 70 -14.64 0.39 9.83
CA ARG A 70 -15.06 -0.93 9.34
C ARG A 70 -14.66 -1.13 7.88
N THR A 71 -14.68 -2.36 7.41
CA THR A 71 -14.48 -2.70 6.00
C THR A 71 -15.80 -2.68 5.24
N TYR A 72 -15.76 -2.06 4.09
CA TYR A 72 -16.90 -1.91 3.17
C TYR A 72 -16.54 -2.47 1.80
N VAL A 73 -17.54 -2.99 1.08
CA VAL A 73 -17.40 -3.45 -0.30
C VAL A 73 -17.97 -2.42 -1.26
N LEU A 74 -17.19 -2.11 -2.30
CA LEU A 74 -17.56 -1.20 -3.38
C LEU A 74 -17.40 -1.92 -4.71
N LYS A 75 -18.13 -1.44 -5.72
CA LYS A 75 -18.14 -2.00 -7.07
C LYS A 75 -17.89 -0.94 -8.13
N SER A 76 -17.29 -1.34 -9.24
CA SER A 76 -17.08 -0.52 -10.42
C SER A 76 -17.17 -1.41 -11.68
N ASP A 77 -17.44 -0.78 -12.81
CA ASP A 77 -17.33 -1.39 -14.15
C ASP A 77 -15.90 -1.30 -14.73
N ARG A 78 -14.96 -0.67 -13.98
CA ARG A 78 -13.57 -0.48 -14.39
C ARG A 78 -12.60 -0.71 -13.22
N PRO A 79 -11.40 -1.23 -13.47
CA PRO A 79 -10.43 -1.52 -12.42
C PRO A 79 -9.93 -0.28 -11.68
N GLU A 80 -9.93 0.87 -12.34
CA GLU A 80 -9.52 2.15 -11.76
C GLU A 80 -10.65 2.89 -11.02
N GLY A 81 -11.86 2.41 -11.08
CA GLY A 81 -13.04 3.08 -10.53
C GLY A 81 -13.67 4.13 -11.48
N PRO A 82 -14.48 5.06 -10.98
CA PRO A 82 -14.80 5.24 -9.55
C PRO A 82 -15.60 4.06 -8.98
N PHE A 83 -15.26 3.69 -7.77
CA PHE A 83 -15.96 2.65 -7.03
C PHE A 83 -17.11 3.24 -6.22
N LEU A 84 -18.23 2.53 -6.20
CA LEU A 84 -19.46 2.93 -5.54
C LEU A 84 -19.87 1.86 -4.54
N PHE A 85 -20.54 2.24 -3.45
CA PHE A 85 -20.99 1.28 -2.43
C PHE A 85 -21.87 0.18 -3.06
N ALA A 86 -21.52 -1.07 -2.79
CA ALA A 86 -22.17 -2.21 -3.45
C ALA A 86 -23.67 -2.35 -3.13
N GLY A 87 -24.09 -2.00 -1.90
CA GLY A 87 -25.48 -2.04 -1.43
C GLY A 87 -26.37 -0.90 -1.91
N ARG A 88 -25.92 -0.04 -2.81
CA ARG A 88 -26.66 1.14 -3.26
C ARG A 88 -27.80 0.80 -4.22
N ASN A 89 -28.82 1.66 -4.19
CA ASN A 89 -29.99 1.57 -5.06
C ASN A 89 -29.99 2.58 -6.23
N SER A 90 -29.04 3.54 -6.25
CA SER A 90 -28.98 4.56 -7.29
C SER A 90 -27.55 4.77 -7.81
N MET A 91 -27.43 5.27 -9.04
CA MET A 91 -26.14 5.53 -9.73
C MET A 91 -25.54 6.89 -9.44
N SER A 92 -26.03 7.63 -8.45
CA SER A 92 -25.48 8.94 -8.06
C SER A 92 -24.13 8.82 -7.37
N SER A 93 -23.10 9.44 -7.91
CA SER A 93 -21.70 9.22 -7.55
C SER A 93 -21.20 9.90 -6.26
N HIS A 94 -22.01 10.64 -5.53
CA HIS A 94 -21.54 11.42 -4.36
C HIS A 94 -22.41 11.20 -3.12
N SER A 95 -23.10 10.08 -3.06
CA SER A 95 -24.09 9.75 -2.06
C SER A 95 -23.60 8.67 -1.10
N LEU A 96 -24.01 8.74 0.16
CA LEU A 96 -23.91 7.63 1.14
C LEU A 96 -24.95 6.53 0.91
N ASP A 97 -25.66 6.57 -0.21
CA ASP A 97 -26.62 5.54 -0.58
C ASP A 97 -25.94 4.17 -0.64
N GLY A 98 -26.49 3.21 0.08
CA GLY A 98 -25.92 1.86 0.22
C GLY A 98 -24.72 1.75 1.16
N PHE A 99 -24.32 2.84 1.86
CA PHE A 99 -23.15 2.79 2.75
C PHE A 99 -23.28 1.72 3.82
N ASP A 100 -24.34 1.76 4.63
CA ASP A 100 -24.49 0.81 5.75
C ASP A 100 -24.68 -0.63 5.25
N GLN A 101 -25.36 -0.84 4.13
CA GLN A 101 -25.57 -2.14 3.49
C GLN A 101 -24.26 -2.73 2.88
N SER A 102 -23.30 -1.88 2.59
CA SER A 102 -22.01 -2.28 2.03
C SER A 102 -20.97 -2.63 3.09
N CYS A 103 -21.30 -2.54 4.38
CA CYS A 103 -20.43 -2.98 5.45
C CYS A 103 -20.32 -4.51 5.44
N ILE A 104 -19.12 -5.04 5.16
CA ILE A 104 -18.88 -6.48 5.06
C ILE A 104 -18.17 -7.06 6.28
N ALA A 105 -17.28 -6.30 6.92
CA ALA A 105 -16.57 -6.78 8.10
C ALA A 105 -16.51 -5.70 9.21
N PRO A 106 -16.51 -6.14 10.50
CA PRO A 106 -16.64 -5.22 11.63
C PRO A 106 -15.36 -4.51 12.03
N ASP A 107 -14.26 -4.75 11.33
CA ASP A 107 -12.93 -4.15 11.58
C ASP A 107 -12.29 -3.73 10.26
N ILE A 108 -11.09 -3.18 10.32
CA ILE A 108 -10.35 -2.57 9.21
C ILE A 108 -9.56 -3.58 8.37
N ASP A 109 -8.96 -3.12 7.28
CA ASP A 109 -7.98 -3.79 6.43
C ASP A 109 -8.53 -5.03 5.71
N GLY A 110 -9.72 -4.90 5.13
CA GLY A 110 -10.31 -5.99 4.34
C GLY A 110 -9.50 -6.28 3.09
N GLU A 111 -8.95 -7.48 3.02
CA GLU A 111 -8.18 -7.99 1.89
C GLU A 111 -8.88 -9.20 1.28
N PRO A 112 -9.32 -9.14 0.02
CA PRO A 112 -9.96 -10.26 -0.65
C PRO A 112 -8.92 -11.25 -1.19
N PHE A 113 -9.31 -12.52 -1.21
CA PHE A 113 -8.61 -13.58 -1.91
C PHE A 113 -9.61 -14.45 -2.66
N VAL A 114 -9.33 -14.69 -3.93
CA VAL A 114 -10.12 -15.60 -4.79
C VAL A 114 -9.25 -16.82 -5.08
N ASP A 115 -9.73 -18.00 -4.71
CA ASP A 115 -9.04 -19.26 -4.98
C ASP A 115 -9.26 -19.73 -6.42
N ASP A 116 -8.50 -20.73 -6.84
CA ASP A 116 -8.51 -21.27 -8.22
C ASP A 116 -9.90 -21.81 -8.64
N ASP A 117 -10.73 -22.20 -7.69
CA ASP A 117 -12.12 -22.67 -7.93
C ASP A 117 -13.16 -21.54 -7.98
N GLY A 118 -12.71 -20.28 -7.85
CA GLY A 118 -13.57 -19.10 -7.82
C GLY A 118 -14.18 -18.79 -6.46
N THR A 119 -13.92 -19.60 -5.44
CA THR A 119 -14.36 -19.30 -4.07
C THR A 119 -13.62 -18.10 -3.52
N ALA A 120 -14.35 -17.11 -3.02
CA ALA A 120 -13.79 -15.89 -2.49
C ALA A 120 -13.81 -15.86 -0.96
N TYR A 121 -12.78 -15.26 -0.42
CA TYR A 121 -12.55 -15.08 1.02
C TYR A 121 -12.19 -13.64 1.32
N LEU A 122 -12.55 -13.17 2.50
CA LEU A 122 -12.11 -11.88 3.04
C LEU A 122 -11.27 -12.11 4.29
N PHE A 123 -10.14 -11.45 4.35
CA PHE A 123 -9.26 -11.38 5.52
C PHE A 123 -9.31 -9.96 6.06
N TRP A 124 -9.29 -9.78 7.37
CA TRP A 124 -9.27 -8.44 7.97
C TRP A 124 -8.52 -8.43 9.29
N ARG A 125 -8.36 -7.25 9.87
CA ARG A 125 -7.62 -7.04 11.12
C ARG A 125 -8.05 -8.03 12.22
N ARG A 126 -7.20 -8.21 13.23
CA ARG A 126 -7.30 -9.19 14.32
C ARG A 126 -7.21 -10.64 13.86
N ARG A 127 -6.58 -10.86 12.71
CA ARG A 127 -6.38 -12.19 12.11
C ARG A 127 -7.70 -12.89 11.72
N MET A 128 -8.70 -12.10 11.42
CA MET A 128 -10.01 -12.65 11.10
C MET A 128 -10.10 -12.98 9.61
N ALA A 129 -10.82 -14.05 9.28
CA ALA A 129 -11.11 -14.43 7.91
C ALA A 129 -12.46 -15.15 7.83
N ALA A 130 -13.12 -15.03 6.68
CA ALA A 130 -14.32 -15.80 6.38
C ALA A 130 -14.48 -15.99 4.86
N ARG A 131 -15.25 -16.99 4.46
CA ARG A 131 -15.70 -17.14 3.09
C ARG A 131 -16.71 -16.05 2.75
N MET A 132 -16.68 -15.54 1.51
CA MET A 132 -17.71 -14.64 0.98
C MET A 132 -18.84 -15.42 0.31
N THR A 133 -20.00 -14.79 0.23
CA THR A 133 -21.12 -15.23 -0.60
C THR A 133 -20.77 -15.17 -2.09
N ASP A 134 -21.57 -15.84 -2.93
CA ASP A 134 -21.30 -15.88 -4.37
C ASP A 134 -21.36 -14.50 -5.05
N ASP A 135 -22.06 -13.54 -4.47
CA ASP A 135 -22.10 -12.15 -4.96
C ASP A 135 -20.94 -11.30 -4.46
N TRP A 136 -20.05 -11.85 -3.62
CA TRP A 136 -18.91 -11.19 -3.00
C TRP A 136 -19.23 -9.96 -2.15
N GLN A 137 -20.47 -9.82 -1.71
CA GLN A 137 -20.93 -8.67 -0.95
C GLN A 137 -21.18 -8.94 0.53
N HIS A 138 -21.20 -10.20 0.93
CA HIS A 138 -21.45 -10.62 2.31
C HIS A 138 -20.49 -11.73 2.72
N LEU A 139 -20.36 -11.93 4.02
CA LEU A 139 -19.66 -13.10 4.55
C LEU A 139 -20.63 -14.27 4.74
N THR A 140 -20.15 -15.49 4.57
CA THR A 140 -20.89 -16.71 4.80
C THR A 140 -20.07 -17.70 5.62
N GLY A 141 -20.77 -18.51 6.42
CA GLY A 141 -20.14 -19.47 7.31
C GLY A 141 -19.52 -18.83 8.55
N ASP A 142 -18.73 -19.61 9.28
CA ASP A 142 -18.09 -19.17 10.50
C ASP A 142 -16.85 -18.33 10.23
N THR A 143 -16.65 -17.32 11.05
CA THR A 143 -15.43 -16.54 11.04
C THR A 143 -14.29 -17.32 11.71
N VAL A 144 -13.14 -17.36 11.03
CA VAL A 144 -11.94 -18.06 11.49
C VAL A 144 -10.92 -17.06 12.01
N VAL A 145 -10.19 -17.44 13.05
CA VAL A 145 -9.00 -16.71 13.52
C VAL A 145 -7.77 -17.37 12.90
N MET A 146 -7.07 -16.64 12.04
CA MET A 146 -5.87 -17.13 11.37
C MET A 146 -4.74 -17.35 12.38
N SER A 147 -4.02 -18.46 12.23
CA SER A 147 -2.84 -18.75 13.04
C SER A 147 -1.69 -17.82 12.70
N THR A 148 -0.98 -17.35 13.72
CA THR A 148 0.28 -16.62 13.60
C THR A 148 1.30 -17.17 14.57
N ALA A 149 2.53 -17.35 14.15
CA ALA A 149 3.59 -17.92 14.98
C ALA A 149 4.14 -16.92 16.00
N ARG A 150 3.93 -15.63 15.79
CA ARG A 150 4.54 -14.56 16.60
C ARG A 150 3.50 -13.71 17.30
N GLN A 151 3.87 -13.23 18.47
CA GLN A 151 3.14 -12.20 19.18
C GLN A 151 3.31 -10.83 18.49
N GLY A 152 2.42 -9.90 18.79
CA GLY A 152 2.53 -8.52 18.28
C GLY A 152 1.91 -8.32 16.90
N TYR A 153 0.94 -9.13 16.49
CA TYR A 153 0.14 -8.87 15.31
C TYR A 153 -0.43 -7.45 15.36
N SER A 154 -0.29 -6.73 14.28
CA SER A 154 -0.79 -5.36 14.12
C SER A 154 -1.96 -5.31 13.14
N GLU A 155 -1.67 -5.48 11.84
CA GLU A 155 -2.64 -5.23 10.77
C GLU A 155 -2.17 -5.80 9.42
N GLY A 156 -2.86 -5.42 8.34
CA GLY A 156 -2.43 -5.66 6.96
C GLY A 156 -2.36 -7.14 6.58
N PRO A 157 -3.45 -7.94 6.75
CA PRO A 157 -3.45 -9.32 6.31
C PRO A 157 -3.42 -9.37 4.77
N VAL A 158 -2.63 -10.30 4.23
CA VAL A 158 -2.60 -10.60 2.79
C VAL A 158 -2.64 -12.10 2.59
N MET A 159 -3.48 -12.56 1.69
CA MET A 159 -3.52 -13.95 1.25
C MET A 159 -3.17 -14.03 -0.23
N PHE A 160 -2.26 -14.93 -0.58
CA PHE A 160 -2.02 -15.32 -1.97
C PHE A 160 -1.69 -16.80 -2.07
N LYS A 161 -1.79 -17.35 -3.27
CA LYS A 161 -1.48 -18.75 -3.56
C LYS A 161 -0.37 -18.82 -4.61
N ARG A 162 0.58 -19.71 -4.41
CA ARG A 162 1.65 -19.99 -5.37
C ARG A 162 1.96 -21.49 -5.38
N LYS A 163 1.83 -22.12 -6.55
CA LYS A 163 2.16 -23.54 -6.75
C LYS A 163 1.51 -24.44 -5.68
N GLY A 164 0.23 -24.22 -5.40
CA GLY A 164 -0.57 -25.00 -4.44
C GLY A 164 -0.30 -24.71 -2.97
N ILE A 165 0.50 -23.68 -2.65
CA ILE A 165 0.78 -23.23 -1.29
C ILE A 165 0.04 -21.90 -1.06
N TYR A 166 -0.71 -21.82 0.02
CA TYR A 166 -1.31 -20.58 0.53
C TYR A 166 -0.34 -19.89 1.45
N TYR A 167 -0.18 -18.59 1.29
CA TYR A 167 0.66 -17.73 2.10
C TYR A 167 -0.21 -16.68 2.78
N TYR A 168 -0.22 -16.71 4.11
CA TYR A 168 -0.86 -15.68 4.92
C TYR A 168 0.21 -14.75 5.45
N ILE A 169 0.32 -13.57 4.84
CA ILE A 169 1.23 -12.50 5.26
C ILE A 169 0.50 -11.61 6.27
N TYR A 170 1.23 -11.11 7.24
CA TYR A 170 0.72 -10.17 8.23
C TYR A 170 1.83 -9.25 8.76
N THR A 171 1.42 -8.07 9.22
CA THR A 171 2.31 -7.06 9.80
C THR A 171 2.35 -7.22 11.31
N LEU A 172 3.55 -7.19 11.85
CA LEU A 172 3.83 -7.20 13.30
C LEU A 172 4.25 -5.83 13.77
N ARG A 173 4.08 -5.57 15.08
CA ARG A 173 4.49 -4.37 15.80
C ARG A 173 3.74 -3.12 15.35
N GLY A 174 4.32 -1.94 15.53
CA GLY A 174 3.66 -0.69 15.19
C GLY A 174 4.63 0.36 14.69
N ASN A 175 4.10 1.26 13.85
CA ASN A 175 4.78 2.45 13.38
C ASN A 175 6.12 2.13 12.68
N GLN A 176 7.19 2.86 13.01
CA GLN A 176 8.53 2.67 12.44
C GLN A 176 9.14 1.29 12.71
N ASN A 177 8.47 0.46 13.49
CA ASN A 177 8.91 -0.90 13.84
C ASN A 177 8.15 -1.99 13.10
N TYR A 178 7.36 -1.66 12.08
CA TYR A 178 6.69 -2.66 11.26
C TYR A 178 7.69 -3.67 10.69
N VAL A 179 7.28 -4.93 10.72
CA VAL A 179 7.92 -6.03 10.01
C VAL A 179 6.84 -6.95 9.45
N ASN A 180 7.11 -7.65 8.37
CA ASN A 180 6.18 -8.59 7.77
C ASN A 180 6.62 -10.03 8.03
N ALA A 181 5.69 -10.79 8.54
CA ALA A 181 5.83 -12.23 8.75
C ALA A 181 4.78 -12.99 7.94
N TYR A 182 4.94 -14.30 7.83
CA TYR A 182 4.01 -15.13 7.09
C TYR A 182 3.87 -16.54 7.69
N MET A 183 2.74 -17.16 7.38
CA MET A 183 2.46 -18.57 7.61
C MET A 183 2.16 -19.24 6.26
N MET A 184 2.34 -20.55 6.16
CA MET A 184 2.09 -21.33 4.95
C MET A 184 1.08 -22.43 5.21
N SER A 185 0.22 -22.71 4.22
CA SER A 185 -0.69 -23.87 4.22
C SER A 185 -0.68 -24.57 2.87
N ARG A 186 -0.79 -25.89 2.89
CA ARG A 186 -1.04 -26.72 1.68
C ARG A 186 -2.46 -27.31 1.67
N GLN A 187 -3.31 -26.89 2.59
CA GLN A 187 -4.65 -27.44 2.78
C GLN A 187 -5.74 -26.51 2.26
N SER A 188 -5.83 -25.32 2.81
CA SER A 188 -6.86 -24.36 2.43
C SER A 188 -6.46 -22.93 2.81
N PRO A 189 -7.15 -21.90 2.29
CA PRO A 189 -6.89 -20.51 2.67
C PRO A 189 -7.33 -20.18 4.12
N LEU A 190 -8.09 -21.05 4.79
CA LEU A 190 -8.58 -20.80 6.15
C LEU A 190 -8.00 -21.75 7.21
N SER A 191 -7.25 -22.78 6.83
CA SER A 191 -6.76 -23.79 7.78
C SER A 191 -5.43 -24.39 7.38
N GLY A 192 -4.80 -25.13 8.31
CA GLY A 192 -3.57 -25.85 8.05
C GLY A 192 -2.35 -24.95 7.97
N PHE A 193 -2.39 -23.73 8.51
CA PHE A 193 -1.28 -22.80 8.51
C PHE A 193 -0.24 -23.16 9.55
N GLU A 194 0.98 -23.35 9.08
CA GLU A 194 2.16 -23.65 9.88
C GLU A 194 3.22 -22.57 9.65
N LYS A 195 4.05 -22.36 10.68
CA LYS A 195 5.24 -21.53 10.54
C LYS A 195 6.20 -22.20 9.56
N PRO A 196 6.76 -21.48 8.57
CA PRO A 196 7.78 -22.03 7.71
C PRO A 196 9.01 -22.48 8.50
N GLU A 197 9.69 -23.52 8.03
CA GLU A 197 10.99 -23.85 8.56
C GLU A 197 11.96 -22.68 8.33
N GLY A 198 12.76 -22.37 9.33
CA GLY A 198 13.68 -21.24 9.29
C GLY A 198 13.02 -19.91 9.55
N ASN A 199 13.06 -18.99 8.58
CA ASN A 199 12.66 -17.60 8.78
C ASN A 199 11.23 -17.35 8.36
N ASP A 200 10.39 -16.92 9.30
CA ASP A 200 9.00 -16.49 9.07
C ASP A 200 8.85 -14.95 8.95
N ILE A 201 9.89 -14.19 9.27
CA ILE A 201 9.96 -12.74 9.00
C ILE A 201 10.73 -12.55 7.70
N PHE A 202 10.07 -12.05 6.66
CA PHE A 202 10.70 -11.90 5.36
C PHE A 202 11.02 -10.44 5.00
N LEU A 203 10.45 -9.46 5.70
CA LEU A 203 10.70 -8.04 5.45
C LEU A 203 10.73 -7.26 6.76
N PHE A 204 11.78 -6.48 6.96
CA PHE A 204 12.03 -5.65 8.14
C PHE A 204 12.87 -4.42 7.78
N SER A 205 13.01 -3.47 8.71
CA SER A 205 13.74 -2.23 8.48
C SER A 205 15.19 -2.47 8.05
N SER A 206 15.66 -1.69 7.08
CA SER A 206 17.07 -1.62 6.71
C SER A 206 17.63 -0.24 7.07
N ILE A 207 18.53 -0.21 8.04
CA ILE A 207 19.22 1.04 8.42
C ILE A 207 20.18 1.47 7.32
N ALA A 208 20.87 0.50 6.70
CA ALA A 208 21.84 0.77 5.64
C ALA A 208 21.20 1.40 4.40
N ASP A 209 19.99 0.96 4.06
CA ASP A 209 19.22 1.44 2.92
C ASP A 209 18.22 2.54 3.31
N ASN A 210 18.21 2.95 4.57
CA ASN A 210 17.38 4.01 5.09
C ASN A 210 15.87 3.77 4.93
N VAL A 211 15.42 2.52 5.01
CA VAL A 211 14.02 2.09 4.94
C VAL A 211 13.53 1.65 6.33
N TRP A 212 12.43 2.23 6.79
CA TRP A 212 11.97 2.12 8.17
C TRP A 212 10.54 1.63 8.28
N GLY A 213 10.34 0.62 9.13
CA GLY A 213 9.02 0.09 9.38
C GLY A 213 8.28 -0.34 8.11
N PRO A 214 8.90 -1.15 7.23
CA PRO A 214 8.20 -1.64 6.05
C PRO A 214 7.06 -2.56 6.49
N GLY A 215 5.85 -2.23 6.07
CA GLY A 215 4.68 -2.99 6.51
C GLY A 215 3.44 -2.75 5.68
N HIS A 216 2.35 -3.39 6.08
CA HIS A 216 1.02 -3.24 5.51
C HIS A 216 1.06 -3.18 3.99
N GLY A 217 1.55 -4.24 3.36
CA GLY A 217 1.73 -4.32 1.92
C GLY A 217 0.69 -5.20 1.24
N ASN A 218 0.92 -5.43 -0.03
CA ASN A 218 0.17 -6.37 -0.85
C ASN A 218 1.08 -7.08 -1.85
N VAL A 219 0.67 -8.23 -2.38
CA VAL A 219 1.39 -8.98 -3.37
C VAL A 219 0.80 -8.73 -4.75
N PHE A 220 1.63 -8.22 -5.66
CA PHE A 220 1.32 -8.15 -7.07
C PHE A 220 2.00 -9.32 -7.80
N TYR A 221 1.26 -10.06 -8.59
CA TYR A 221 1.75 -11.15 -9.42
C TYR A 221 1.68 -10.76 -10.89
N ASN A 222 2.80 -10.89 -11.58
CA ASN A 222 2.89 -10.73 -13.03
C ASN A 222 2.98 -12.11 -13.69
N GLU A 223 1.90 -12.54 -14.34
CA GLU A 223 1.81 -13.83 -15.01
C GLU A 223 2.81 -13.96 -16.18
N GLU A 224 3.09 -12.88 -16.90
CA GLU A 224 3.96 -12.91 -18.09
C GLU A 224 5.41 -13.29 -17.73
N THR A 225 5.86 -12.92 -16.53
CA THR A 225 7.25 -13.12 -16.09
C THR A 225 7.38 -14.06 -14.89
N ASP A 226 6.29 -14.59 -14.35
CA ASP A 226 6.23 -15.34 -13.06
C ASP A 226 6.85 -14.56 -11.90
N ASP A 227 6.75 -13.21 -11.95
CA ASP A 227 7.29 -12.33 -10.90
C ASP A 227 6.24 -12.06 -9.82
N TYR A 228 6.66 -12.19 -8.58
CA TYR A 228 5.91 -11.75 -7.40
C TYR A 228 6.58 -10.50 -6.84
N ILE A 229 5.80 -9.47 -6.61
CA ILE A 229 6.27 -8.19 -6.07
C ILE A 229 5.48 -7.86 -4.82
N PHE A 230 6.20 -7.61 -3.75
CA PHE A 230 5.60 -7.10 -2.53
C PHE A 230 5.66 -5.56 -2.57
N VAL A 231 4.48 -4.95 -2.60
CA VAL A 231 4.31 -3.50 -2.53
C VAL A 231 3.91 -3.17 -1.10
N TYR A 232 4.60 -2.27 -0.46
CA TYR A 232 4.40 -1.98 0.96
C TYR A 232 4.61 -0.50 1.27
N LEU A 233 4.14 -0.08 2.43
CA LEU A 233 4.47 1.24 2.94
C LEU A 233 5.81 1.23 3.69
N GLU A 234 6.54 2.31 3.57
CA GLU A 234 7.58 2.68 4.52
C GLU A 234 6.97 3.67 5.52
N TYR A 235 7.19 3.46 6.81
CA TYR A 235 6.50 4.27 7.81
C TYR A 235 7.09 5.68 7.94
N GLY A 236 8.36 5.87 7.61
CA GLY A 236 9.05 7.14 7.66
C GLY A 236 9.22 7.73 9.06
N ASP A 237 9.59 8.99 9.13
CA ASP A 237 9.81 9.70 10.38
C ASP A 237 8.50 9.95 11.13
N GLY A 238 8.29 9.20 12.20
CA GLY A 238 7.13 9.38 13.07
C GLY A 238 5.77 9.16 12.40
N GLY A 239 5.73 8.44 11.28
CA GLY A 239 4.52 8.09 10.54
C GLY A 239 3.88 9.24 9.75
N THR A 240 4.58 10.35 9.58
CA THR A 240 4.05 11.53 8.88
C THR A 240 4.37 11.55 7.39
N THR A 241 5.25 10.67 6.94
CA THR A 241 5.79 10.66 5.57
C THR A 241 5.77 9.26 4.96
N ARG A 242 4.65 8.56 5.11
CA ARG A 242 4.48 7.23 4.50
C ARG A 242 4.70 7.29 2.99
N GLN A 243 5.51 6.38 2.50
CA GLN A 243 5.83 6.24 1.08
C GLN A 243 5.59 4.81 0.64
N VAL A 244 5.39 4.61 -0.66
CA VAL A 244 5.19 3.29 -1.25
C VAL A 244 6.52 2.78 -1.78
N TYR A 245 6.88 1.58 -1.36
CA TYR A 245 8.04 0.83 -1.80
C TYR A 245 7.61 -0.47 -2.44
N ALA A 246 8.49 -1.07 -3.22
CA ALA A 246 8.26 -2.37 -3.83
C ALA A 246 9.57 -3.13 -4.00
N ASN A 247 9.55 -4.42 -3.69
CA ASN A 247 10.65 -5.34 -3.95
C ASN A 247 10.15 -6.64 -4.59
N ARG A 248 10.98 -7.26 -5.41
CA ARG A 248 10.71 -8.60 -5.95
C ARG A 248 10.76 -9.62 -4.83
N MET A 249 9.77 -10.50 -4.79
CA MET A 249 9.74 -11.64 -3.89
C MET A 249 10.42 -12.83 -4.56
N GLU A 250 11.35 -13.44 -3.87
CA GLU A 250 11.97 -14.68 -4.27
C GLU A 250 11.59 -15.82 -3.32
N PHE A 251 11.58 -17.03 -3.85
CA PHE A 251 11.20 -18.23 -3.09
C PHE A 251 12.31 -19.27 -3.14
N ASN A 252 12.45 -20.00 -2.05
CA ASN A 252 13.28 -21.20 -1.98
C ASN A 252 12.59 -22.39 -2.68
N GLY A 253 13.31 -23.47 -2.89
CA GLY A 253 12.78 -24.66 -3.54
C GLY A 253 11.64 -25.36 -2.79
N ASP A 254 11.57 -25.19 -1.48
CA ASP A 254 10.50 -25.69 -0.61
C ASP A 254 9.25 -24.78 -0.59
N GLY A 255 9.33 -23.60 -1.22
CA GLY A 255 8.31 -22.59 -1.29
C GLY A 255 8.41 -21.51 -0.22
N THR A 256 9.36 -21.58 0.72
CA THR A 256 9.54 -20.51 1.70
C THR A 256 9.97 -19.20 1.04
N ILE A 257 9.49 -18.06 1.57
CA ILE A 257 9.85 -16.74 1.06
C ILE A 257 11.27 -16.40 1.51
N LYS A 258 12.13 -16.00 0.57
CA LYS A 258 13.45 -15.46 0.90
C LYS A 258 13.30 -14.10 1.58
N THR A 259 14.21 -13.81 2.50
CA THR A 259 14.25 -12.49 3.14
C THR A 259 14.46 -11.39 2.10
N LEU A 260 13.57 -10.41 2.11
CA LEU A 260 13.68 -9.19 1.32
C LEU A 260 14.56 -8.17 2.07
N VAL A 261 15.51 -7.62 1.36
CA VAL A 261 16.24 -6.43 1.83
C VAL A 261 15.57 -5.22 1.17
N PRO A 262 14.84 -4.41 1.93
CA PRO A 262 14.17 -3.25 1.37
C PRO A 262 15.19 -2.21 0.94
N ASP A 263 15.02 -1.66 -0.25
CA ASP A 263 15.89 -0.63 -0.80
C ASP A 263 15.10 0.45 -1.54
N GLU A 264 15.77 1.53 -1.91
CA GLU A 264 15.19 2.66 -2.64
C GLU A 264 15.28 2.52 -4.17
N LYS A 265 15.78 1.38 -4.68
CA LYS A 265 16.03 1.18 -6.12
C LYS A 265 14.77 0.81 -6.91
N GLY A 266 13.76 0.24 -6.23
CA GLY A 266 12.55 -0.29 -6.86
C GLY A 266 12.79 -1.59 -7.62
N VAL A 267 11.77 -2.06 -8.33
CA VAL A 267 11.77 -3.38 -8.98
C VAL A 267 12.22 -3.38 -10.44
N GLY A 268 12.43 -2.22 -11.03
CA GLY A 268 12.75 -2.09 -12.46
C GLY A 268 11.58 -2.48 -13.37
N TYR A 269 11.88 -2.68 -14.65
CA TYR A 269 10.86 -3.05 -15.63
C TYR A 269 10.32 -4.47 -15.41
N LEU A 270 8.99 -4.62 -15.43
CA LEU A 270 8.34 -5.92 -15.35
C LEU A 270 8.07 -6.54 -16.72
N ALA A 271 7.88 -5.72 -17.76
CA ALA A 271 7.58 -6.22 -19.09
C ALA A 271 8.84 -6.73 -19.78
N VAL A 272 8.79 -7.96 -20.28
CA VAL A 272 9.93 -8.63 -20.97
C VAL A 272 10.27 -8.00 -22.32
N SER A 273 9.28 -7.35 -22.96
CA SER A 273 9.40 -6.88 -24.36
C SER A 273 9.61 -5.38 -24.54
N GLN A 274 9.74 -4.62 -23.48
CA GLN A 274 9.89 -3.16 -23.60
C GLN A 274 11.36 -2.77 -23.65
N GLU A 275 11.71 -1.94 -24.64
CA GLU A 275 12.98 -1.22 -24.61
C GLU A 275 13.08 -0.45 -23.28
N GLN A 276 14.15 -0.71 -22.55
CA GLN A 276 14.47 0.06 -21.35
C GLN A 276 14.69 1.50 -21.77
N ARG A 277 13.71 2.34 -21.49
CA ARG A 277 13.82 3.77 -21.76
C ARG A 277 14.79 4.38 -20.75
N GLU A 278 15.80 5.06 -21.24
CA GLU A 278 16.71 5.81 -20.39
C GLU A 278 15.93 6.89 -19.62
N ASN A 279 16.03 6.89 -18.30
CA ASN A 279 15.48 7.97 -17.48
C ASN A 279 16.38 9.21 -17.65
N LYS A 280 15.96 10.13 -18.52
CA LYS A 280 16.70 11.36 -18.82
C LYS A 280 16.86 12.29 -17.63
N ALA A 281 15.96 12.20 -16.65
CA ALA A 281 16.04 13.00 -15.44
C ALA A 281 17.30 12.73 -14.60
N LEU A 282 17.93 11.55 -14.74
CA LEU A 282 19.18 11.25 -14.03
C LEU A 282 20.39 12.11 -14.45
N LYS A 283 20.32 12.69 -15.63
CA LYS A 283 21.37 13.56 -16.17
C LYS A 283 20.92 15.02 -16.25
N ALA A 284 19.71 15.30 -15.78
CA ALA A 284 19.13 16.63 -15.82
C ALA A 284 19.70 17.53 -14.74
N SER A 285 19.63 18.82 -14.96
CA SER A 285 19.79 19.81 -13.92
C SER A 285 18.43 20.25 -13.36
N PHE A 286 18.39 20.49 -12.07
CA PHE A 286 17.16 20.83 -11.35
C PHE A 286 17.29 22.19 -10.69
N SER A 287 16.25 23.02 -10.83
CA SER A 287 16.09 24.27 -10.13
C SER A 287 14.67 24.40 -9.59
N ALA A 288 14.49 25.20 -8.55
CA ALA A 288 13.20 25.35 -7.90
C ALA A 288 13.02 26.78 -7.39
N SER A 289 11.76 27.19 -7.19
CA SER A 289 11.41 28.48 -6.61
C SER A 289 12.00 28.67 -5.21
N SER A 290 11.92 27.63 -4.39
CA SER A 290 12.43 27.60 -3.03
C SER A 290 12.80 26.18 -2.61
N VAL A 291 13.52 26.03 -1.51
CA VAL A 291 13.90 24.74 -0.94
C VAL A 291 13.69 24.79 0.57
N ARG A 292 12.82 23.90 1.06
CA ARG A 292 12.55 23.80 2.50
C ARG A 292 13.83 23.54 3.29
N SER A 293 13.94 24.18 4.43
CA SER A 293 15.03 23.97 5.37
C SER A 293 15.15 22.50 5.80
N PRO A 294 16.37 21.96 5.92
CA PRO A 294 16.57 20.58 6.35
C PRO A 294 15.87 20.27 7.66
N ARG A 295 15.30 19.08 7.78
CA ARG A 295 14.68 18.58 9.00
C ARG A 295 15.45 17.39 9.54
N THR A 296 15.90 17.48 10.77
CA THR A 296 16.50 16.35 11.49
C THR A 296 15.50 15.76 12.47
N SER A 297 15.35 14.45 12.44
CA SER A 297 14.56 13.67 13.38
C SER A 297 15.43 12.64 14.09
N LYS A 298 15.09 12.33 15.34
CA LYS A 298 15.71 11.27 16.12
C LYS A 298 14.65 10.23 16.42
N VAL A 299 14.89 9.02 15.98
CA VAL A 299 13.97 7.91 16.18
C VAL A 299 14.67 6.73 16.86
N GLU A 300 13.95 6.05 17.72
CA GLU A 300 14.39 4.76 18.28
C GLU A 300 13.75 3.65 17.45
N ILE A 301 14.56 2.76 16.93
CA ILE A 301 14.13 1.67 16.09
C ILE A 301 14.51 0.36 16.73
N GLU A 302 13.53 -0.53 16.77
CA GLU A 302 13.82 -1.94 17.00
C GLU A 302 14.41 -2.52 15.72
N THR A 303 15.65 -2.92 15.78
CA THR A 303 16.28 -3.65 14.69
C THR A 303 16.48 -5.10 15.07
N GLN A 304 16.49 -5.94 14.07
CA GLN A 304 16.99 -7.30 14.16
C GLN A 304 18.30 -7.37 13.34
N PRO A 305 19.39 -6.83 13.87
CA PRO A 305 20.63 -6.84 13.13
C PRO A 305 21.04 -8.28 12.89
N ASN A 306 21.21 -8.65 11.66
CA ASN A 306 21.79 -9.91 11.18
C ASN A 306 20.96 -11.19 11.30
N CYS A 307 19.83 -11.21 11.99
CA CYS A 307 18.99 -12.42 12.03
C CYS A 307 17.51 -12.08 12.27
N PRO A 308 16.64 -12.25 11.26
CA PRO A 308 15.19 -12.07 11.44
C PRO A 308 14.57 -13.08 12.42
N LEU A 309 15.28 -14.14 12.77
CA LEU A 309 14.84 -15.15 13.74
C LEU A 309 15.19 -14.79 15.19
N ALA A 310 15.99 -13.76 15.41
CA ALA A 310 16.36 -13.37 16.76
C ALA A 310 15.13 -12.89 17.53
N ASP A 311 14.79 -13.55 18.61
CA ASP A 311 13.76 -13.09 19.54
C ASP A 311 14.16 -11.79 20.28
N LYS A 312 15.45 -11.42 20.16
CA LYS A 312 16.00 -10.21 20.76
C LYS A 312 16.11 -9.13 19.71
N THR A 313 15.35 -8.07 19.89
CA THR A 313 15.50 -6.82 19.16
C THR A 313 16.46 -5.91 19.92
N SER A 314 17.25 -5.14 19.18
CA SER A 314 18.05 -4.07 19.73
C SER A 314 17.39 -2.74 19.41
N LEU A 315 17.23 -1.88 20.40
CA LEU A 315 16.84 -0.49 20.19
C LEU A 315 18.06 0.28 19.71
N VAL A 316 17.95 0.82 18.51
CA VAL A 316 18.98 1.69 17.93
C VAL A 316 18.42 3.10 17.82
N LYS A 317 19.15 4.06 18.39
CA LYS A 317 18.85 5.49 18.20
C LYS A 317 19.48 5.94 16.91
N VAL A 318 18.66 6.44 16.01
CA VAL A 318 19.11 6.93 14.71
C VAL A 318 18.69 8.38 14.55
N GLU A 319 19.63 9.17 14.08
CA GLU A 319 19.40 10.53 13.64
C GLU A 319 19.34 10.56 12.12
N ARG A 320 18.23 11.05 11.58
CA ARG A 320 17.98 11.17 10.14
C ARG A 320 17.75 12.62 9.78
N THR A 321 18.54 13.12 8.85
CA THR A 321 18.37 14.48 8.32
C THR A 321 17.82 14.40 6.90
N HIS A 322 16.65 14.98 6.68
CA HIS A 322 16.05 15.14 5.36
C HIS A 322 16.54 16.46 4.75
N ILE A 323 17.08 16.34 3.56
CA ILE A 323 17.49 17.48 2.73
C ILE A 323 16.56 17.50 1.51
N TYR A 324 15.91 18.62 1.28
CA TYR A 324 14.86 18.75 0.25
C TYR A 324 15.38 19.40 -1.03
N HIS A 325 16.56 18.99 -1.48
CA HIS A 325 17.20 19.55 -2.67
C HIS A 325 16.39 19.26 -3.96
N PRO A 326 16.33 20.20 -4.93
CA PRO A 326 15.61 19.98 -6.20
C PRO A 326 16.03 18.73 -6.95
N GLY A 327 17.31 18.37 -6.93
CA GLY A 327 17.85 17.17 -7.56
C GLY A 327 17.29 15.84 -7.03
N ASN A 328 16.72 15.84 -5.82
CA ASN A 328 16.07 14.67 -5.25
C ASN A 328 14.85 14.19 -6.08
N ALA A 329 14.31 15.05 -6.92
CA ALA A 329 13.22 14.67 -7.84
C ALA A 329 13.67 13.75 -8.99
N GLY A 330 14.99 13.58 -9.19
CA GLY A 330 15.54 12.76 -10.27
C GLY A 330 16.64 11.80 -9.84
N ASP A 331 16.82 11.54 -8.55
CA ASP A 331 17.94 10.75 -8.00
C ASP A 331 17.67 9.23 -7.91
N ARG A 332 16.50 8.76 -8.37
CA ARG A 332 16.02 7.37 -8.29
C ARG A 332 15.70 6.87 -6.88
N SER A 333 15.56 7.76 -5.92
CA SER A 333 15.23 7.39 -4.56
C SER A 333 13.80 7.76 -4.21
N ASN A 334 13.04 6.82 -3.66
CA ASN A 334 11.74 7.10 -3.05
C ASN A 334 11.88 7.69 -1.64
N GLY A 335 13.05 7.57 -1.02
CA GLY A 335 13.36 8.10 0.32
C GLY A 335 13.70 9.58 0.32
N THR A 336 13.95 10.17 -0.84
CA THR A 336 14.29 11.58 -1.01
C THR A 336 13.21 12.32 -1.80
N ARG A 337 13.16 13.64 -1.64
CA ARG A 337 12.23 14.50 -2.37
C ARG A 337 12.66 15.95 -2.33
N TRP A 338 12.20 16.70 -3.30
CA TRP A 338 12.16 18.15 -3.19
C TRP A 338 10.91 18.60 -2.42
N MET A 339 11.05 19.65 -1.62
CA MET A 339 9.95 20.39 -1.02
C MET A 339 10.22 21.88 -1.09
N ALA A 340 9.21 22.66 -1.44
CA ALA A 340 9.25 24.11 -1.36
C ALA A 340 9.16 24.59 0.10
N GLU A 341 9.58 25.82 0.37
CA GLU A 341 9.29 26.48 1.65
C GLU A 341 7.79 26.61 1.88
N THR A 342 7.39 26.58 3.17
CA THR A 342 5.96 26.58 3.55
C THR A 342 5.23 27.86 3.13
N ASN A 343 5.95 28.95 2.95
CA ASN A 343 5.44 30.27 2.54
C ASN A 343 5.65 30.58 1.05
N ASP A 344 5.98 29.58 0.25
CA ASP A 344 6.07 29.71 -1.21
C ASP A 344 4.66 29.50 -1.79
N ASP A 345 3.99 30.58 -2.13
CA ASP A 345 2.61 30.56 -2.63
C ASP A 345 2.49 30.07 -4.08
N HIS A 346 3.62 30.00 -4.81
CA HIS A 346 3.68 29.56 -6.20
C HIS A 346 4.87 28.62 -6.42
N PRO A 347 4.91 27.46 -5.78
CA PRO A 347 6.06 26.55 -5.86
C PRO A 347 6.21 25.99 -7.29
N TRP A 348 7.43 25.99 -7.80
CA TRP A 348 7.77 25.35 -9.05
C TRP A 348 9.09 24.59 -8.96
N LEU A 349 9.16 23.51 -9.72
CA LEU A 349 10.36 22.72 -9.97
C LEU A 349 10.60 22.66 -11.47
N MET A 350 11.78 23.06 -11.90
CA MET A 350 12.20 23.01 -13.31
C MET A 350 13.23 21.91 -13.51
N VAL A 351 13.03 21.10 -14.54
CA VAL A 351 13.93 20.02 -14.95
C VAL A 351 14.49 20.38 -16.32
N ASP A 352 15.78 20.68 -16.39
CA ASP A 352 16.48 20.91 -17.66
C ASP A 352 17.17 19.60 -18.10
N LEU A 353 16.63 18.99 -19.14
CA LEU A 353 17.12 17.73 -19.68
C LEU A 353 18.39 17.89 -20.55
N GLY A 354 18.88 19.10 -20.72
CA GLY A 354 20.05 19.40 -21.57
C GLY A 354 19.85 19.08 -23.06
N LEU A 355 18.57 18.99 -23.50
CA LEU A 355 18.24 18.66 -24.89
C LEU A 355 18.18 19.93 -25.73
N SER A 356 18.82 19.88 -26.89
CA SER A 356 18.69 20.96 -27.87
C SER A 356 17.27 21.01 -28.44
N LEU A 357 16.70 22.22 -28.56
CA LEU A 357 15.36 22.45 -29.16
C LEU A 357 15.23 21.92 -30.61
N ILE A 358 16.33 21.73 -31.33
CA ILE A 358 16.32 21.12 -32.67
C ILE A 358 15.89 19.65 -32.69
N HIS A 359 15.86 18.99 -31.54
CA HIS A 359 15.44 17.59 -31.38
C HIS A 359 14.04 17.43 -30.81
N ILE A 360 13.33 18.52 -30.56
CA ILE A 360 11.96 18.50 -30.04
C ILE A 360 11.01 18.67 -31.20
N SER A 361 10.44 17.59 -31.71
CA SER A 361 9.50 17.61 -32.83
C SER A 361 8.08 18.06 -32.47
N GLU A 362 7.77 18.16 -31.16
CA GLU A 362 6.48 18.67 -30.66
C GLU A 362 6.66 19.48 -29.35
N PRO A 363 5.86 20.52 -29.12
CA PRO A 363 5.90 21.27 -27.87
C PRO A 363 5.43 20.36 -26.72
N THR A 364 6.33 20.05 -25.81
CA THR A 364 5.97 19.41 -24.54
C THR A 364 5.07 20.36 -23.76
N ARG A 365 3.82 19.94 -23.50
CA ARG A 365 2.96 20.68 -22.56
C ARG A 365 3.66 20.72 -21.20
N PRO A 366 3.66 21.87 -20.52
CA PRO A 366 4.19 21.94 -19.18
C PRO A 366 3.46 20.93 -18.29
N ILE A 367 4.20 20.06 -17.65
CA ILE A 367 3.65 19.15 -16.64
C ILE A 367 3.45 19.99 -15.39
N SER A 368 2.23 20.43 -15.14
CA SER A 368 1.88 20.99 -13.85
C SER A 368 1.71 19.84 -12.87
N ILE A 369 2.62 19.70 -11.93
CA ILE A 369 2.46 18.82 -10.76
C ILE A 369 1.71 19.63 -9.73
N SER A 370 0.40 19.41 -9.60
CA SER A 370 -0.39 19.92 -8.47
C SER A 370 -0.44 18.86 -7.39
N TYR A 371 -0.19 19.25 -6.15
CA TYR A 371 -0.28 18.42 -4.95
C TYR A 371 -1.74 18.29 -4.47
#